data_18fcd8f061056baa7306fed51a24dc3e
#
_entry.id   18fcd8f061056baa7306fed51a24dc3e
#
_cell.length_a   1.000
_cell.length_b   1.000
_cell.length_c   1.000
_cell.angle_alpha   90.00
_cell.angle_beta   90.00
_cell.angle_gamma   90.00
#
_symmetry.space_group_name_H-M   'P 1'
#
loop_
_entity.id
_entity.type
_entity.pdbx_description
1 polymer ?
#
loop_
_entity_poly.entity_id
_entity_poly.type
_entity_poly.pdbx_seq_one_letter_code
_entity_poly.pdbx_strand_id
1 'polypeptide(L)'
;PLIPERTDWIIKNGTVSGNTVFSTKPTGGINASGQISIKNGGISMPKGEINGIEFTLPYQLNETQLKFGRNKPIAVNIDEVNVGLPIRNIHVNVSGYYPYHRNKPLNLNKLTMNLLDGELKVESFSLPQLKPAYLELAHIRFESLLEVAQYQQIDLRGRANARLPFWLNGLPCYICNGELQQESPSTLKISKEIMDAISKSSGYSEQILAYLLNDTTINELKSRLDLTKSGDLTLKSQLKMKLNQQANAHLNFNYNHKENLFQLWHLINTGSYVEQDIENRLYQKLDNQKLDNLK
;
A
#
# COMPACT_ATOMS: atom_id res chain seq x y z
N PRO A 1 -14.31 -10.44 13.81
CA PRO A 1 -14.69 -9.05 14.00
C PRO A 1 -13.74 -8.16 13.19
N LEU A 2 -14.30 -7.19 12.44
CA LEU A 2 -13.52 -6.22 11.66
C LEU A 2 -12.90 -5.12 12.55
N ILE A 3 -13.27 -5.09 13.82
CA ILE A 3 -12.78 -4.13 14.80
C ILE A 3 -12.08 -4.92 15.90
N PRO A 4 -10.80 -4.65 16.20
CA PRO A 4 -10.10 -5.29 17.31
C PRO A 4 -10.81 -5.00 18.65
N GLU A 5 -10.79 -5.95 19.57
CA GLU A 5 -11.47 -5.82 20.89
C GLU A 5 -10.86 -4.74 21.81
N ARG A 6 -9.67 -4.21 21.47
CA ARG A 6 -9.03 -3.07 22.14
C ARG A 6 -8.67 -2.05 21.09
N THR A 7 -9.51 -1.05 20.93
CA THR A 7 -9.24 0.10 20.07
C THR A 7 -9.10 1.34 20.97
N ASP A 8 -7.90 1.85 21.11
CA ASP A 8 -7.64 3.18 21.65
C ASP A 8 -8.06 4.25 20.62
N TRP A 9 -9.20 4.02 19.97
CA TRP A 9 -9.74 4.93 18.97
C TRP A 9 -10.61 5.97 19.64
N ILE A 10 -10.37 7.22 19.33
CA ILE A 10 -11.09 8.36 19.89
C ILE A 10 -11.86 9.05 18.76
N ILE A 11 -13.17 9.20 18.93
CA ILE A 11 -13.97 10.01 18.01
C ILE A 11 -13.66 11.49 18.30
N LYS A 12 -13.11 12.21 17.32
CA LYS A 12 -12.74 13.61 17.43
C LYS A 12 -13.92 14.55 17.18
N ASN A 13 -14.63 14.30 16.11
CA ASN A 13 -15.70 15.14 15.59
C ASN A 13 -16.65 14.35 14.71
N GLY A 14 -17.70 14.98 14.27
CA GLY A 14 -18.70 14.45 13.35
C GLY A 14 -20.11 14.57 13.88
N THR A 15 -21.07 14.49 12.95
CA THR A 15 -22.49 14.47 13.26
C THR A 15 -23.06 13.12 12.85
N VAL A 16 -23.72 12.44 13.78
CA VAL A 16 -24.48 11.22 13.51
C VAL A 16 -25.98 11.57 13.61
N SER A 17 -26.71 11.21 12.58
CA SER A 17 -28.17 11.37 12.53
C SER A 17 -28.81 10.15 11.92
N GLY A 18 -30.07 9.92 12.23
CA GLY A 18 -30.78 8.77 11.65
C GLY A 18 -32.19 8.60 12.21
N ASN A 19 -32.88 7.66 11.62
CA ASN A 19 -34.18 7.17 12.07
C ASN A 19 -34.24 5.66 11.97
N THR A 20 -35.01 5.04 12.86
CA THR A 20 -35.19 3.59 12.90
C THR A 20 -36.63 3.28 13.22
N VAL A 21 -37.21 2.36 12.46
CA VAL A 21 -38.52 1.78 12.72
C VAL A 21 -38.30 0.32 13.16
N PHE A 22 -38.86 0.00 14.29
CA PHE A 22 -38.82 -1.37 14.85
C PHE A 22 -40.18 -2.05 14.63
N SER A 23 -40.14 -3.34 14.36
CA SER A 23 -41.32 -4.21 14.36
C SER A 23 -40.96 -5.56 14.99
N THR A 24 -41.89 -6.12 15.74
CA THR A 24 -41.78 -7.44 16.36
C THR A 24 -42.68 -8.43 15.63
N LYS A 25 -42.24 -9.66 15.53
CA LYS A 25 -43.03 -10.77 14.98
C LYS A 25 -43.81 -11.46 16.09
N PRO A 26 -45.01 -11.99 15.84
CA PRO A 26 -45.75 -12.80 16.81
C PRO A 26 -45.00 -14.04 17.30
N THR A 27 -44.10 -14.56 16.46
CA THR A 27 -43.24 -15.74 16.76
C THR A 27 -41.94 -15.36 17.49
N GLY A 28 -41.79 -14.12 17.92
CA GLY A 28 -40.54 -13.58 18.46
C GLY A 28 -39.59 -13.10 17.34
N GLY A 29 -38.62 -12.32 17.71
CA GLY A 29 -37.65 -11.70 16.81
C GLY A 29 -37.96 -10.24 16.50
N ILE A 30 -36.91 -9.48 16.26
CA ILE A 30 -36.95 -8.02 16.01
C ILE A 30 -36.52 -7.79 14.58
N ASN A 31 -37.33 -7.00 13.85
CA ASN A 31 -36.92 -6.40 12.60
C ASN A 31 -36.72 -4.90 12.84
N ALA A 32 -35.72 -4.34 12.22
CA ALA A 32 -35.52 -2.90 12.21
C ALA A 32 -35.21 -2.43 10.76
N SER A 33 -35.67 -1.28 10.42
CA SER A 33 -35.30 -0.63 9.16
C SER A 33 -35.15 0.87 9.39
N GLY A 34 -34.26 1.48 8.65
CA GLY A 34 -34.00 2.89 8.83
C GLY A 34 -32.82 3.38 8.02
N GLN A 35 -32.30 4.50 8.46
CA GLN A 35 -31.17 5.15 7.85
C GLN A 35 -30.29 5.75 8.94
N ILE A 36 -28.99 5.58 8.80
CA ILE A 36 -27.96 6.24 9.62
C ILE A 36 -27.08 7.06 8.69
N SER A 37 -26.82 8.31 9.04
CA SER A 37 -25.91 9.19 8.31
C SER A 37 -24.80 9.67 9.24
N ILE A 38 -23.57 9.65 8.72
CA ILE A 38 -22.42 10.29 9.33
C ILE A 38 -21.95 11.40 8.41
N LYS A 39 -21.67 12.57 8.97
CA LYS A 39 -21.11 13.72 8.27
C LYS A 39 -19.89 14.24 9.02
N ASN A 40 -18.82 14.49 8.27
CA ASN A 40 -17.57 15.03 8.77
C ASN A 40 -17.03 14.28 10.00
N GLY A 41 -17.08 12.92 9.95
CA GLY A 41 -16.60 12.06 11.03
C GLY A 41 -15.08 12.09 11.10
N GLY A 42 -14.54 12.19 12.32
CA GLY A 42 -13.11 12.13 12.59
C GLY A 42 -12.79 11.13 13.67
N ILE A 43 -11.76 10.31 13.43
CA ILE A 43 -11.28 9.28 14.37
C ILE A 43 -9.77 9.44 14.53
N SER A 44 -9.32 9.51 15.79
CA SER A 44 -7.91 9.39 16.15
C SER A 44 -7.60 7.98 16.58
N MET A 45 -6.49 7.45 16.11
CA MET A 45 -5.95 6.13 16.43
C MET A 45 -4.54 6.29 17.01
N PRO A 46 -3.98 5.33 17.75
CA PRO A 46 -2.63 5.43 18.33
C PRO A 46 -1.52 5.75 17.32
N LYS A 47 -1.71 5.35 16.06
CA LYS A 47 -0.71 5.53 14.98
C LYS A 47 -1.31 6.17 13.73
N GLY A 48 -2.27 7.07 13.91
CA GLY A 48 -2.84 7.75 12.76
C GLY A 48 -4.19 8.38 13.03
N GLU A 49 -4.81 8.89 11.98
CA GLU A 49 -6.11 9.51 12.03
C GLU A 49 -6.91 9.32 10.74
N ILE A 50 -8.22 9.38 10.88
CA ILE A 50 -9.17 9.36 9.78
C ILE A 50 -10.00 10.63 9.89
N ASN A 51 -10.11 11.39 8.80
CA ASN A 51 -10.83 12.65 8.74
C ASN A 51 -11.83 12.65 7.59
N GLY A 52 -12.95 13.37 7.77
CA GLY A 52 -13.94 13.59 6.73
C GLY A 52 -14.75 12.34 6.37
N ILE A 53 -15.07 11.48 7.33
CA ILE A 53 -15.93 10.32 7.07
C ILE A 53 -17.36 10.80 6.76
N GLU A 54 -17.86 10.46 5.58
CA GLU A 54 -19.20 10.78 5.16
C GLU A 54 -19.88 9.59 4.48
N PHE A 55 -21.06 9.21 4.95
CA PHE A 55 -21.96 8.26 4.29
C PHE A 55 -23.38 8.34 4.82
N THR A 56 -24.30 7.80 4.04
CA THR A 56 -25.67 7.54 4.45
C THR A 56 -25.99 6.08 4.20
N LEU A 57 -26.31 5.34 5.26
CA LEU A 57 -26.57 3.91 5.30
C LEU A 57 -28.07 3.63 5.49
N PRO A 58 -28.86 3.48 4.43
CA PRO A 58 -30.19 2.87 4.54
C PRO A 58 -30.03 1.37 4.78
N TYR A 59 -30.70 0.84 5.79
CA TYR A 59 -30.53 -0.54 6.21
C TYR A 59 -31.84 -1.25 6.54
N GLN A 60 -31.78 -2.56 6.49
CA GLN A 60 -32.78 -3.48 6.99
C GLN A 60 -32.09 -4.53 7.87
N LEU A 61 -32.51 -4.61 9.12
CA LEU A 61 -32.06 -5.63 10.07
C LEU A 61 -33.17 -6.66 10.24
N ASN A 62 -32.90 -7.90 9.92
CA ASN A 62 -33.79 -9.04 10.17
C ASN A 62 -33.09 -9.92 11.20
N GLU A 63 -33.56 -9.87 12.45
CA GLU A 63 -32.98 -10.62 13.60
C GLU A 63 -31.48 -10.32 13.78
N THR A 64 -30.60 -11.10 13.14
CA THR A 64 -29.16 -10.98 13.27
C THR A 64 -28.46 -10.51 12.00
N GLN A 65 -29.22 -10.31 10.91
CA GLN A 65 -28.64 -9.98 9.61
C GLN A 65 -29.00 -8.57 9.16
N LEU A 66 -27.98 -7.75 9.00
CA LEU A 66 -28.07 -6.43 8.40
C LEU A 66 -27.95 -6.53 6.88
N LYS A 67 -28.85 -5.89 6.15
CA LYS A 67 -28.85 -5.76 4.71
C LYS A 67 -28.88 -4.29 4.32
N PHE A 68 -28.06 -3.91 3.34
CA PHE A 68 -27.92 -2.53 2.89
C PHE A 68 -27.50 -2.42 1.43
N GLY A 69 -27.75 -1.26 0.83
CA GLY A 69 -27.29 -0.94 -0.53
C GLY A 69 -27.94 -1.75 -1.65
N ARG A 70 -29.13 -2.35 -1.45
CA ARG A 70 -29.76 -3.25 -2.44
C ARG A 70 -30.17 -2.52 -3.71
N ASN A 71 -30.85 -1.39 -3.58
CA ASN A 71 -31.39 -0.65 -4.73
C ASN A 71 -30.37 0.33 -5.29
N LYS A 72 -29.51 0.87 -4.42
CA LYS A 72 -28.40 1.77 -4.75
C LYS A 72 -27.27 1.49 -3.77
N PRO A 73 -26.05 1.19 -4.25
CA PRO A 73 -24.89 1.06 -3.37
C PRO A 73 -24.71 2.32 -2.52
N ILE A 74 -24.18 2.13 -1.32
CA ILE A 74 -23.90 3.21 -0.39
C ILE A 74 -22.56 3.80 -0.75
N ALA A 75 -22.51 5.07 -1.11
CA ALA A 75 -21.27 5.80 -1.27
C ALA A 75 -20.71 6.14 0.12
N VAL A 76 -19.48 5.72 0.36
CA VAL A 76 -18.67 6.09 1.53
C VAL A 76 -17.53 6.96 1.03
N ASN A 77 -17.40 8.15 1.58
CA ASN A 77 -16.32 9.08 1.30
C ASN A 77 -15.50 9.29 2.58
N ILE A 78 -14.19 9.39 2.42
CA ILE A 78 -13.27 9.74 3.49
C ILE A 78 -12.24 10.71 2.89
N ASP A 79 -12.08 11.87 3.50
CA ASP A 79 -11.17 12.90 2.97
C ASP A 79 -9.72 12.47 3.10
N GLU A 80 -9.33 11.97 4.29
CA GLU A 80 -7.96 11.55 4.54
C GLU A 80 -7.89 10.43 5.58
N VAL A 81 -7.01 9.47 5.32
CA VAL A 81 -6.49 8.50 6.28
C VAL A 81 -4.98 8.68 6.34
N ASN A 82 -4.46 9.04 7.51
CA ASN A 82 -3.02 9.15 7.74
C ASN A 82 -2.57 8.09 8.74
N VAL A 83 -1.77 7.14 8.27
CA VAL A 83 -1.22 6.02 9.05
C VAL A 83 0.30 5.88 8.81
N GLY A 84 0.99 7.02 8.68
CA GLY A 84 2.39 7.11 8.24
C GLY A 84 2.53 7.37 6.73
N LEU A 85 1.49 7.09 5.97
CA LEU A 85 1.31 7.45 4.57
C LEU A 85 -0.04 8.16 4.43
N PRO A 86 -0.09 9.40 3.92
CA PRO A 86 -1.36 10.07 3.68
C PRO A 86 -2.09 9.46 2.47
N ILE A 87 -3.30 8.97 2.73
CA ILE A 87 -4.22 8.44 1.71
C ILE A 87 -5.40 9.40 1.67
N ARG A 88 -5.72 9.96 0.50
CA ARG A 88 -6.72 11.02 0.36
C ARG A 88 -7.81 10.67 -0.63
N ASN A 89 -8.92 11.39 -0.54
CA ASN A 89 -10.04 11.29 -1.48
C ASN A 89 -10.54 9.85 -1.67
N ILE A 90 -10.71 9.15 -0.56
CA ILE A 90 -11.14 7.76 -0.58
C ILE A 90 -12.63 7.73 -0.89
N HIS A 91 -12.99 7.05 -1.95
CA HIS A 91 -14.37 6.81 -2.34
C HIS A 91 -14.61 5.32 -2.56
N VAL A 92 -15.68 4.77 -1.99
CA VAL A 92 -16.08 3.38 -2.23
C VAL A 92 -17.59 3.21 -2.19
N ASN A 93 -18.11 2.38 -3.07
CA ASN A 93 -19.51 1.97 -3.08
C ASN A 93 -19.67 0.62 -2.39
N VAL A 94 -20.50 0.56 -1.36
CA VAL A 94 -20.69 -0.64 -0.53
C VAL A 94 -22.13 -1.13 -0.60
N SER A 95 -22.32 -2.44 -0.70
CA SER A 95 -23.66 -3.07 -0.66
C SER A 95 -23.57 -4.52 -0.19
N GLY A 96 -24.65 -5.06 0.34
CA GLY A 96 -24.69 -6.47 0.70
C GLY A 96 -25.26 -6.74 2.08
N TYR A 97 -24.60 -7.66 2.78
CA TYR A 97 -25.07 -8.22 4.04
C TYR A 97 -23.97 -8.22 5.11
N TYR A 98 -24.39 -8.08 6.38
CA TYR A 98 -23.50 -8.26 7.52
C TYR A 98 -24.26 -9.02 8.64
N PRO A 99 -23.73 -10.09 9.22
CA PRO A 99 -22.53 -10.82 8.77
C PRO A 99 -22.69 -11.32 7.33
N TYR A 100 -21.57 -11.32 6.60
CA TYR A 100 -21.55 -11.80 5.23
C TYR A 100 -21.17 -13.29 5.15
N HIS A 101 -21.68 -13.97 4.11
CA HIS A 101 -21.30 -15.33 3.78
C HIS A 101 -21.46 -15.56 2.26
N ARG A 102 -21.06 -16.75 1.77
CA ARG A 102 -20.97 -17.04 0.33
C ARG A 102 -22.24 -16.68 -0.47
N ASN A 103 -23.43 -16.95 0.07
CA ASN A 103 -24.70 -16.67 -0.60
C ASN A 103 -25.26 -15.26 -0.32
N LYS A 104 -24.66 -14.55 0.63
CA LYS A 104 -25.02 -13.18 1.02
C LYS A 104 -23.75 -12.35 1.22
N PRO A 105 -23.08 -12.01 0.12
CA PRO A 105 -21.80 -11.32 0.18
C PRO A 105 -21.93 -9.86 0.60
N LEU A 106 -20.84 -9.32 1.11
CA LEU A 106 -20.58 -7.90 1.17
C LEU A 106 -19.77 -7.52 -0.07
N ASN A 107 -20.24 -6.53 -0.83
CA ASN A 107 -19.61 -6.09 -2.07
C ASN A 107 -19.05 -4.68 -1.91
N LEU A 108 -17.83 -4.50 -2.36
CA LEU A 108 -17.17 -3.20 -2.53
C LEU A 108 -16.94 -2.98 -4.01
N ASN A 109 -17.31 -1.80 -4.50
CA ASN A 109 -17.20 -1.45 -5.92
C ASN A 109 -16.66 -0.04 -6.04
N LYS A 110 -15.92 0.21 -7.12
CA LYS A 110 -15.40 1.54 -7.47
C LYS A 110 -14.64 2.19 -6.30
N LEU A 111 -13.79 1.41 -5.61
CA LEU A 111 -12.87 1.98 -4.66
C LEU A 111 -11.83 2.80 -5.41
N THR A 112 -11.72 4.07 -5.06
CA THR A 112 -10.65 4.97 -5.55
C THR A 112 -10.03 5.71 -4.38
N MET A 113 -8.76 6.00 -4.46
CA MET A 113 -8.03 6.83 -3.49
C MET A 113 -6.75 7.39 -4.09
N ASN A 114 -6.27 8.49 -3.53
CA ASN A 114 -5.00 9.10 -3.93
C ASN A 114 -3.93 8.74 -2.91
N LEU A 115 -2.78 8.27 -3.39
CA LEU A 115 -1.59 7.97 -2.59
C LEU A 115 -0.33 8.10 -3.44
N LEU A 116 0.79 8.45 -2.82
CA LEU A 116 2.10 8.58 -3.50
C LEU A 116 2.03 9.45 -4.76
N ASP A 117 1.26 10.54 -4.70
CA ASP A 117 0.98 11.46 -5.81
C ASP A 117 0.38 10.81 -7.06
N GLY A 118 -0.17 9.63 -6.91
CA GLY A 118 -0.92 8.89 -7.91
C GLY A 118 -2.29 8.47 -7.42
N GLU A 119 -2.87 7.49 -8.09
CA GLU A 119 -4.21 6.98 -7.81
C GLU A 119 -4.19 5.46 -7.66
N LEU A 120 -4.99 4.94 -6.72
CA LEU A 120 -5.30 3.52 -6.60
C LEU A 120 -6.79 3.31 -6.92
N LYS A 121 -7.07 2.30 -7.73
CA LYS A 121 -8.41 1.85 -8.08
C LYS A 121 -8.60 0.37 -7.79
N VAL A 122 -9.80 0.02 -7.31
CA VAL A 122 -10.29 -1.37 -7.27
C VAL A 122 -11.70 -1.36 -7.86
N GLU A 123 -11.88 -1.97 -9.00
CA GLU A 123 -13.19 -1.97 -9.69
C GLU A 123 -14.25 -2.66 -8.84
N SER A 124 -13.96 -3.86 -8.35
CA SER A 124 -14.85 -4.57 -7.45
C SER A 124 -14.16 -5.69 -6.68
N PHE A 125 -14.60 -5.92 -5.46
CA PHE A 125 -14.36 -7.19 -4.79
C PHE A 125 -15.49 -7.53 -3.81
N SER A 126 -15.63 -8.81 -3.47
CA SER A 126 -16.69 -9.31 -2.60
C SER A 126 -16.11 -10.10 -1.42
N LEU A 127 -16.77 -10.02 -0.28
CA LEU A 127 -16.46 -10.83 0.90
C LEU A 127 -17.60 -11.84 1.15
N PRO A 128 -17.28 -13.14 1.38
CA PRO A 128 -15.95 -13.73 1.33
C PRO A 128 -15.35 -13.70 -0.07
N GLN A 129 -14.05 -13.46 -0.15
CA GLN A 129 -13.34 -13.37 -1.40
C GLN A 129 -13.13 -14.76 -2.02
N LEU A 130 -13.60 -14.95 -3.27
CA LEU A 130 -13.50 -16.22 -4.01
C LEU A 130 -12.55 -16.12 -5.22
N LYS A 131 -12.16 -14.92 -5.59
CA LYS A 131 -11.22 -14.60 -6.68
C LYS A 131 -10.39 -13.38 -6.28
N PRO A 132 -9.20 -13.17 -6.85
CA PRO A 132 -8.41 -11.99 -6.55
C PRO A 132 -9.17 -10.71 -6.92
N ALA A 133 -9.05 -9.68 -6.11
CA ALA A 133 -9.31 -8.30 -6.51
C ALA A 133 -8.05 -7.76 -7.21
N TYR A 134 -8.22 -6.77 -8.08
CA TYR A 134 -7.10 -6.11 -8.72
C TYR A 134 -6.94 -4.71 -8.16
N LEU A 135 -5.78 -4.45 -7.54
CA LEU A 135 -5.36 -3.10 -7.20
C LEU A 135 -4.68 -2.52 -8.43
N GLU A 136 -5.24 -1.48 -9.01
CA GLU A 136 -4.68 -0.75 -10.14
C GLU A 136 -4.11 0.57 -9.64
N LEU A 137 -2.78 0.66 -9.65
CA LEU A 137 -2.03 1.86 -9.28
C LEU A 137 -1.67 2.61 -10.56
N ALA A 138 -1.99 3.89 -10.61
CA ALA A 138 -1.69 4.75 -11.75
C ALA A 138 -0.92 5.99 -11.31
N HIS A 139 0.07 6.38 -12.11
CA HIS A 139 0.85 7.60 -11.95
C HIS A 139 1.62 7.72 -10.63
N ILE A 140 1.96 6.59 -9.98
CA ILE A 140 2.69 6.58 -8.72
C ILE A 140 4.08 7.19 -8.93
N ARG A 141 4.42 8.22 -8.17
CA ARG A 141 5.75 8.86 -8.22
C ARG A 141 6.77 8.05 -7.45
N PHE A 142 7.92 7.81 -8.08
CA PHE A 142 9.02 7.12 -7.42
C PHE A 142 9.59 7.94 -6.26
N GLU A 143 9.65 9.26 -6.41
CA GLU A 143 10.10 10.17 -5.35
C GLU A 143 9.26 10.02 -4.07
N SER A 144 7.93 10.03 -4.20
CA SER A 144 7.01 9.89 -3.07
C SER A 144 7.12 8.50 -2.42
N LEU A 145 7.40 7.46 -3.21
CA LEU A 145 7.68 6.12 -2.68
C LEU A 145 8.98 6.11 -1.86
N LEU A 146 10.05 6.74 -2.36
CA LEU A 146 11.35 6.82 -1.66
C LEU A 146 11.25 7.69 -0.39
N GLU A 147 10.48 8.78 -0.42
CA GLU A 147 10.22 9.62 0.76
C GLU A 147 9.54 8.81 1.88
N VAL A 148 8.50 8.04 1.56
CA VAL A 148 7.81 7.18 2.54
C VAL A 148 8.74 6.08 3.07
N ALA A 149 9.58 5.52 2.20
CA ALA A 149 10.57 4.52 2.58
C ALA A 149 11.83 5.12 3.24
N GLN A 150 11.89 6.45 3.39
CA GLN A 150 13.00 7.21 3.98
C GLN A 150 14.35 7.01 3.27
N TYR A 151 14.33 6.66 1.98
CA TYR A 151 15.53 6.55 1.16
C TYR A 151 15.95 7.92 0.59
N GLN A 152 16.67 8.71 1.39
CA GLN A 152 17.12 10.06 1.01
C GLN A 152 18.33 10.09 0.07
N GLN A 153 19.04 8.98 -0.02
CA GLN A 153 20.34 8.90 -0.75
C GLN A 153 20.17 8.49 -2.21
N ILE A 154 18.95 8.18 -2.64
CA ILE A 154 18.61 7.80 -4.01
C ILE A 154 17.59 8.81 -4.54
N ASP A 155 17.94 9.50 -5.61
CA ASP A 155 17.02 10.37 -6.36
C ASP A 155 16.58 9.61 -7.62
N LEU A 156 15.40 8.95 -7.51
CA LEU A 156 14.76 8.26 -8.62
C LEU A 156 13.52 9.05 -9.00
N ARG A 157 13.52 9.66 -10.19
CA ARG A 157 12.44 10.50 -10.70
C ARG A 157 11.72 9.82 -11.85
N GLY A 158 10.40 9.81 -11.75
CA GLY A 158 9.53 9.23 -12.75
C GLY A 158 8.24 8.68 -12.14
N ARG A 159 7.45 8.02 -12.99
CA ARG A 159 6.16 7.49 -12.61
C ARG A 159 6.02 6.03 -13.04
N ALA A 160 5.25 5.29 -12.28
CA ALA A 160 4.94 3.89 -12.57
C ALA A 160 3.45 3.60 -12.42
N ASN A 161 3.00 2.60 -13.17
CA ASN A 161 1.72 1.95 -13.02
C ASN A 161 1.93 0.52 -12.51
N ALA A 162 0.97 0.03 -11.73
CA ALA A 162 0.99 -1.35 -11.31
C ALA A 162 -0.40 -1.97 -11.34
N ARG A 163 -0.45 -3.28 -11.60
CA ARG A 163 -1.65 -4.10 -11.51
C ARG A 163 -1.37 -5.30 -10.63
N LEU A 164 -1.98 -5.29 -9.44
CA LEU A 164 -1.64 -6.20 -8.36
C LEU A 164 -2.85 -7.07 -8.01
N PRO A 165 -2.83 -8.39 -8.34
CA PRO A 165 -3.84 -9.33 -7.87
C PRO A 165 -3.77 -9.47 -6.35
N PHE A 166 -4.83 -9.05 -5.66
CA PHE A 166 -4.86 -8.91 -4.20
C PHE A 166 -5.83 -9.87 -3.53
N TRP A 167 -5.41 -10.48 -2.42
CA TRP A 167 -6.21 -11.33 -1.55
C TRP A 167 -6.21 -10.78 -0.12
N LEU A 168 -7.36 -10.33 0.35
CA LEU A 168 -7.50 -9.68 1.66
C LEU A 168 -7.09 -10.60 2.84
N ASN A 169 -7.34 -11.90 2.71
CA ASN A 169 -6.98 -12.88 3.73
C ASN A 169 -5.51 -13.38 3.61
N GLY A 170 -4.76 -12.88 2.64
CA GLY A 170 -3.38 -13.29 2.39
C GLY A 170 -3.22 -14.74 1.91
N LEU A 171 -4.27 -15.36 1.38
CA LEU A 171 -4.24 -16.73 0.87
C LEU A 171 -4.60 -16.78 -0.62
N PRO A 172 -3.72 -17.30 -1.49
CA PRO A 172 -2.42 -17.95 -1.20
C PRO A 172 -1.30 -16.95 -0.84
N CYS A 173 -1.47 -15.67 -1.10
CA CYS A 173 -0.57 -14.55 -0.83
C CYS A 173 -1.40 -13.27 -0.75
N TYR A 174 -0.90 -12.17 -0.21
CA TYR A 174 -1.58 -10.88 -0.32
C TYR A 174 -1.56 -10.35 -1.74
N ILE A 175 -0.40 -10.44 -2.43
CA ILE A 175 -0.24 -10.12 -3.85
C ILE A 175 0.48 -11.27 -4.51
N CYS A 176 -0.08 -11.83 -5.56
CA CYS A 176 0.51 -12.93 -6.31
C CYS A 176 0.67 -12.54 -7.77
N ASN A 177 1.92 -12.55 -8.27
CA ASN A 177 2.25 -12.16 -9.63
C ASN A 177 1.75 -10.75 -10.00
N GLY A 178 1.97 -9.78 -9.12
CA GLY A 178 1.74 -8.37 -9.42
C GLY A 178 2.71 -7.88 -10.48
N GLU A 179 2.25 -6.94 -11.30
CA GLU A 179 3.05 -6.33 -12.35
C GLU A 179 3.18 -4.83 -12.10
N LEU A 180 4.39 -4.31 -12.29
CA LEU A 180 4.70 -2.89 -12.24
C LEU A 180 5.54 -2.51 -13.45
N GLN A 181 5.21 -1.37 -14.05
CA GLN A 181 5.95 -0.80 -15.17
C GLN A 181 6.01 0.71 -15.08
N GLN A 182 7.11 1.32 -15.51
CA GLN A 182 7.20 2.76 -15.61
C GLN A 182 6.36 3.30 -16.79
N GLU A 183 5.93 4.56 -16.69
CA GLU A 183 5.14 5.23 -17.73
C GLU A 183 5.99 5.84 -18.82
N SER A 184 7.13 6.40 -18.43
CA SER A 184 8.07 7.11 -19.30
C SER A 184 9.49 6.92 -18.77
N PRO A 185 10.52 7.27 -19.55
CA PRO A 185 11.89 7.21 -19.05
C PRO A 185 12.05 7.93 -17.73
N SER A 186 12.74 7.28 -16.80
CA SER A 186 13.00 7.75 -15.44
C SER A 186 14.47 8.10 -15.26
N THR A 187 14.78 8.99 -14.33
CA THR A 187 16.18 9.33 -14.01
C THR A 187 16.56 8.80 -12.65
N LEU A 188 17.73 8.20 -12.58
CA LEU A 188 18.32 7.67 -11.34
C LEU A 188 19.61 8.43 -11.05
N LYS A 189 19.71 8.99 -9.83
CA LYS A 189 20.95 9.56 -9.29
C LYS A 189 21.20 9.00 -7.91
N ILE A 190 22.44 8.66 -7.64
CA ILE A 190 22.89 8.18 -6.33
C ILE A 190 23.64 9.32 -5.65
N SER A 191 23.41 9.53 -4.37
CA SER A 191 24.06 10.59 -3.61
C SER A 191 25.58 10.39 -3.54
N LYS A 192 26.30 11.51 -3.35
CA LYS A 192 27.74 11.49 -3.24
C LYS A 192 28.21 10.67 -2.03
N GLU A 193 27.44 10.67 -0.95
CA GLU A 193 27.75 9.94 0.28
C GLU A 193 27.80 8.42 0.03
N ILE A 194 26.83 7.87 -0.70
CA ILE A 194 26.85 6.46 -1.12
C ILE A 194 28.03 6.19 -2.06
N MET A 195 28.28 7.08 -3.02
CA MET A 195 29.39 6.95 -3.96
C MET A 195 30.74 6.89 -3.21
N ASP A 196 30.94 7.78 -2.24
CA ASP A 196 32.14 7.84 -1.42
C ASP A 196 32.28 6.61 -0.51
N ALA A 197 31.18 6.10 0.04
CA ALA A 197 31.15 4.89 0.85
C ALA A 197 31.54 3.65 0.03
N ILE A 198 30.96 3.48 -1.16
CA ILE A 198 31.32 2.40 -2.09
C ILE A 198 32.78 2.51 -2.51
N SER A 199 33.26 3.73 -2.81
CA SER A 199 34.64 3.96 -3.23
C SER A 199 35.66 3.57 -2.17
N LYS A 200 35.31 3.68 -0.88
CA LYS A 200 36.22 3.36 0.25
C LYS A 200 36.21 1.91 0.67
N SER A 201 35.09 1.21 0.44
CA SER A 201 34.83 -0.12 1.04
C SER A 201 34.77 -1.25 0.01
N SER A 202 34.63 -0.95 -1.27
CA SER A 202 34.31 -1.93 -2.31
C SER A 202 35.49 -2.15 -3.26
N GLY A 203 35.46 -3.29 -3.94
CA GLY A 203 36.44 -3.60 -4.99
C GLY A 203 36.25 -2.69 -6.24
N TYR A 204 37.18 -2.83 -7.19
CA TYR A 204 37.19 -2.01 -8.40
C TYR A 204 35.92 -2.12 -9.25
N SER A 205 35.29 -3.28 -9.26
CA SER A 205 34.05 -3.58 -9.97
C SER A 205 32.86 -2.79 -9.43
N GLU A 206 32.73 -2.70 -8.11
CA GLU A 206 31.65 -1.98 -7.44
C GLU A 206 31.79 -0.47 -7.60
N GLN A 207 33.03 0.03 -7.59
CA GLN A 207 33.30 1.44 -7.86
C GLN A 207 32.91 1.84 -9.28
N ILE A 208 33.23 1.00 -10.28
CA ILE A 208 32.78 1.21 -11.66
C ILE A 208 31.26 1.19 -11.73
N LEU A 209 30.59 0.21 -11.11
CA LEU A 209 29.15 0.10 -11.14
C LEU A 209 28.48 1.33 -10.51
N ALA A 210 28.95 1.78 -9.34
CA ALA A 210 28.45 2.98 -8.70
C ALA A 210 28.62 4.24 -9.57
N TYR A 211 29.80 4.39 -10.21
CA TYR A 211 30.04 5.49 -11.14
C TYR A 211 29.10 5.43 -12.35
N LEU A 212 28.85 4.24 -12.89
CA LEU A 212 27.96 4.05 -14.04
C LEU A 212 26.50 4.32 -13.68
N LEU A 213 26.06 4.00 -12.45
CA LEU A 213 24.70 4.24 -11.97
C LEU A 213 24.46 5.69 -11.53
N ASN A 214 25.50 6.49 -11.38
CA ASN A 214 25.36 7.90 -11.09
C ASN A 214 24.92 8.66 -12.37
N ASP A 215 23.77 9.30 -12.31
CA ASP A 215 23.14 10.01 -13.43
C ASP A 215 22.83 9.10 -14.64
N THR A 216 21.87 8.22 -14.43
CA THR A 216 21.44 7.23 -15.43
C THR A 216 19.99 7.45 -15.81
N THR A 217 19.66 7.29 -17.08
CA THR A 217 18.29 7.25 -17.58
C THR A 217 17.82 5.80 -17.67
N ILE A 218 16.74 5.48 -16.97
CA ILE A 218 16.06 4.20 -17.09
C ILE A 218 15.03 4.32 -18.20
N ASN A 219 15.28 3.70 -19.34
CA ASN A 219 14.39 3.75 -20.50
C ASN A 219 13.20 2.80 -20.36
N GLU A 220 13.39 1.66 -19.70
CA GLU A 220 12.35 0.66 -19.46
C GLU A 220 12.57 0.03 -18.09
N LEU A 221 11.52 -0.01 -17.26
CA LEU A 221 11.43 -0.76 -16.02
C LEU A 221 10.19 -1.62 -16.06
N LYS A 222 10.39 -2.93 -15.93
CA LYS A 222 9.32 -3.91 -15.73
C LYS A 222 9.64 -4.73 -14.50
N SER A 223 8.66 -4.87 -13.60
CA SER A 223 8.84 -5.63 -12.37
C SER A 223 7.69 -6.58 -12.14
N ARG A 224 8.01 -7.74 -11.55
CA ARG A 224 7.05 -8.65 -10.93
C ARG A 224 7.17 -8.55 -9.42
N LEU A 225 6.02 -8.57 -8.76
CA LEU A 225 5.90 -8.36 -7.33
C LEU A 225 5.03 -9.46 -6.71
N ASP A 226 5.57 -10.09 -5.67
CA ASP A 226 4.84 -11.03 -4.83
C ASP A 226 4.93 -10.57 -3.37
N LEU A 227 3.80 -10.59 -2.66
CA LEU A 227 3.72 -10.30 -1.23
C LEU A 227 3.06 -11.46 -0.50
N THR A 228 3.82 -12.13 0.32
CA THR A 228 3.35 -13.28 1.10
C THR A 228 2.48 -12.87 2.27
N LYS A 229 1.80 -13.84 2.88
CA LYS A 229 1.04 -13.67 4.11
C LYS A 229 1.91 -13.24 5.31
N SER A 230 3.18 -13.63 5.34
CA SER A 230 4.16 -13.21 6.35
C SER A 230 4.68 -11.77 6.17
N GLY A 231 4.29 -11.10 5.07
CA GLY A 231 4.76 -9.76 4.74
C GLY A 231 6.03 -9.73 3.90
N ASP A 232 6.54 -10.90 3.45
CA ASP A 232 7.74 -10.95 2.62
C ASP A 232 7.41 -10.50 1.19
N LEU A 233 7.93 -9.35 0.82
CA LEU A 233 7.92 -8.81 -0.53
C LEU A 233 9.06 -9.41 -1.33
N THR A 234 8.76 -9.91 -2.52
CA THR A 234 9.76 -10.24 -3.53
C THR A 234 9.52 -9.37 -4.76
N LEU A 235 10.49 -8.59 -5.16
CA LEU A 235 10.47 -7.75 -6.35
C LEU A 235 11.53 -8.23 -7.33
N LYS A 236 11.12 -8.57 -8.56
CA LYS A 236 12.02 -8.94 -9.66
C LYS A 236 11.88 -7.93 -10.76
N SER A 237 12.90 -7.14 -11.00
CA SER A 237 12.91 -6.02 -11.95
C SER A 237 13.87 -6.26 -13.09
N GLN A 238 13.45 -5.91 -14.28
CA GLN A 238 14.27 -5.81 -15.49
C GLN A 238 14.35 -4.33 -15.89
N LEU A 239 15.55 -3.81 -15.97
CA LEU A 239 15.83 -2.41 -16.31
C LEU A 239 16.66 -2.34 -17.59
N LYS A 240 16.24 -1.49 -18.52
CA LYS A 240 17.07 -1.05 -19.65
C LYS A 240 17.48 0.39 -19.39
N MET A 241 18.76 0.62 -19.25
CA MET A 241 19.31 1.90 -18.84
C MET A 241 20.24 2.48 -19.91
N LYS A 242 20.28 3.80 -19.98
CA LYS A 242 21.28 4.56 -20.76
C LYS A 242 22.14 5.34 -19.77
N LEU A 243 23.45 5.19 -19.91
CA LEU A 243 24.42 5.88 -19.08
C LEU A 243 24.62 7.30 -19.65
N ASN A 244 24.24 8.33 -18.90
CA ASN A 244 24.27 9.72 -19.42
C ASN A 244 25.70 10.26 -19.58
N GLN A 245 26.65 9.72 -18.80
CA GLN A 245 28.06 10.13 -18.86
C GLN A 245 28.85 9.47 -20.00
N GLN A 246 28.31 8.43 -20.62
CA GLN A 246 28.94 7.74 -21.73
C GLN A 246 27.99 7.68 -22.92
N ALA A 247 28.26 8.46 -23.96
CA ALA A 247 27.47 8.48 -25.17
C ALA A 247 27.31 7.06 -25.75
N ASN A 248 26.06 6.61 -25.91
CA ASN A 248 25.66 5.33 -26.50
C ASN A 248 25.93 4.06 -25.65
N ALA A 249 26.28 4.19 -24.37
CA ALA A 249 26.37 3.02 -23.51
C ALA A 249 24.98 2.64 -22.98
N HIS A 250 24.57 1.41 -23.23
CA HIS A 250 23.31 0.82 -22.75
C HIS A 250 23.60 -0.35 -21.82
N LEU A 251 22.84 -0.44 -20.73
CA LEU A 251 22.95 -1.51 -19.75
C LEU A 251 21.61 -2.18 -19.56
N ASN A 252 21.59 -3.53 -19.61
CA ASN A 252 20.47 -4.33 -19.18
C ASN A 252 20.77 -4.87 -17.78
N PHE A 253 19.94 -4.49 -16.81
CA PHE A 253 20.16 -4.84 -15.42
C PHE A 253 18.96 -5.61 -14.88
N ASN A 254 19.23 -6.76 -14.24
CA ASN A 254 18.24 -7.54 -13.51
C ASN A 254 18.44 -7.32 -12.02
N TYR A 255 17.42 -6.82 -11.35
CA TYR A 255 17.43 -6.55 -9.92
C TYR A 255 16.41 -7.43 -9.20
N ASN A 256 16.87 -8.15 -8.19
CA ASN A 256 16.03 -8.94 -7.32
C ASN A 256 16.12 -8.38 -5.90
N HIS A 257 14.97 -7.99 -5.34
CA HIS A 257 14.87 -7.47 -4.00
C HIS A 257 13.94 -8.34 -3.15
N LYS A 258 14.31 -8.54 -1.90
CA LYS A 258 13.47 -9.19 -0.89
C LYS A 258 13.49 -8.34 0.37
N GLU A 259 12.31 -8.02 0.87
CA GLU A 259 12.13 -7.21 2.08
C GLU A 259 10.87 -7.66 2.82
N ASN A 260 10.85 -7.54 4.15
CA ASN A 260 9.66 -7.78 4.91
C ASN A 260 8.93 -6.46 5.15
N LEU A 261 7.81 -6.23 4.44
CA LEU A 261 7.07 -4.98 4.51
C LEU A 261 6.44 -4.72 5.88
N PHE A 262 6.11 -5.76 6.65
CA PHE A 262 5.54 -5.57 7.99
C PHE A 262 6.60 -5.08 8.97
N GLN A 263 7.83 -5.58 8.84
CA GLN A 263 8.96 -5.08 9.63
C GLN A 263 9.31 -3.65 9.23
N LEU A 264 9.40 -3.37 7.93
CA LEU A 264 9.65 -2.02 7.42
C LEU A 264 8.59 -1.03 7.91
N TRP A 265 7.30 -1.39 7.81
CA TRP A 265 6.20 -0.58 8.31
C TRP A 265 6.28 -0.34 9.82
N HIS A 266 6.68 -1.36 10.58
CA HIS A 266 6.89 -1.22 12.02
C HIS A 266 8.01 -0.21 12.32
N LEU A 267 9.12 -0.28 11.60
CA LEU A 267 10.27 0.64 11.74
C LEU A 267 9.88 2.09 11.40
N ILE A 268 9.18 2.31 10.30
CA ILE A 268 8.69 3.65 9.89
C ILE A 268 7.81 4.26 10.99
N ASN A 269 6.92 3.46 11.60
CA ASN A 269 6.00 3.94 12.64
C ASN A 269 6.62 4.06 14.05
N THR A 270 7.78 3.48 14.30
CA THR A 270 8.46 3.57 15.61
C THR A 270 9.53 4.65 15.68
N GLY A 271 9.84 5.30 14.56
CA GLY A 271 10.68 6.50 14.43
C GLY A 271 11.96 6.47 15.27
N SER A 272 13.03 5.82 14.82
CA SER A 272 14.41 6.11 15.20
C SER A 272 15.43 4.97 14.95
N TYR A 273 15.04 3.83 14.38
CA TYR A 273 15.96 2.69 14.24
C TYR A 273 16.49 2.47 12.82
N VAL A 274 16.00 3.17 11.81
CA VAL A 274 16.34 2.87 10.41
C VAL A 274 17.78 3.24 10.07
N GLU A 275 18.27 4.38 10.54
CA GLU A 275 19.68 4.78 10.30
C GLU A 275 20.68 3.79 10.93
N GLN A 276 20.43 3.40 12.17
CA GLN A 276 21.33 2.47 12.88
C GLN A 276 21.29 1.04 12.31
N ASP A 277 20.12 0.56 11.83
CA ASP A 277 20.01 -0.81 11.32
C ASP A 277 20.58 -0.94 9.91
N ILE A 278 20.42 0.07 9.05
CA ILE A 278 21.07 0.12 7.73
C ILE A 278 22.58 0.24 7.87
N GLU A 279 23.09 1.10 8.73
CA GLU A 279 24.51 1.18 9.03
C GLU A 279 25.06 -0.14 9.57
N ASN A 280 24.39 -0.76 10.53
CA ASN A 280 24.82 -2.03 11.11
C ASN A 280 24.80 -3.19 10.09
N ARG A 281 23.80 -3.26 9.22
CA ARG A 281 23.75 -4.30 8.17
C ARG A 281 24.78 -4.07 7.07
N LEU A 282 25.06 -2.81 6.73
CA LEU A 282 26.16 -2.47 5.83
C LEU A 282 27.51 -2.84 6.45
N TYR A 283 27.76 -2.49 7.70
CA TYR A 283 29.00 -2.84 8.40
C TYR A 283 29.14 -4.35 8.60
N GLN A 284 28.08 -5.09 8.96
CA GLN A 284 28.14 -6.56 9.08
C GLN A 284 28.41 -7.27 7.74
N LYS A 285 27.84 -6.78 6.64
CA LYS A 285 28.15 -7.31 5.31
C LYS A 285 29.61 -7.05 4.92
N LEU A 286 30.13 -5.88 5.25
CA LEU A 286 31.51 -5.49 4.97
C LEU A 286 32.53 -6.29 5.81
N ASP A 287 32.22 -6.56 7.08
CA ASP A 287 33.08 -7.38 7.95
C ASP A 287 33.07 -8.86 7.57
N ASN A 288 31.93 -9.41 7.19
CA ASN A 288 31.86 -10.80 6.71
C ASN A 288 32.60 -11.01 5.39
N GLN A 289 32.61 -10.03 4.48
CA GLN A 289 33.43 -10.09 3.26
C GLN A 289 34.93 -9.95 3.53
N LYS A 290 35.34 -9.22 4.57
CA LYS A 290 36.75 -9.16 4.98
C LYS A 290 37.27 -10.49 5.55
N LEU A 291 36.43 -11.23 6.27
CA LEU A 291 36.79 -12.54 6.84
C LEU A 291 36.90 -13.65 5.77
N ASP A 292 36.12 -13.59 4.70
CA ASP A 292 36.18 -14.56 3.61
C ASP A 292 37.36 -14.33 2.66
N ASN A 293 37.89 -13.12 2.60
CA ASN A 293 39.09 -12.79 1.82
C ASN A 293 40.42 -13.01 2.56
N LEU A 294 40.39 -13.46 3.82
CA LEU A 294 41.56 -13.76 4.65
C LEU A 294 41.75 -15.27 4.89
N LYS A 295 40.96 -16.11 4.25
CA LYS A 295 41.17 -17.58 4.16
C LYS A 295 41.59 -17.97 2.75
#